data_73fc2a2f189a1bc26dc8ce41846038d1
#
_entry.id   73fc2a2f189a1bc26dc8ce41846038d1
#
_cell.length_a   1.000
_cell.length_b   1.000
_cell.length_c   1.000
_cell.angle_alpha   90.00
_cell.angle_beta   90.00
_cell.angle_gamma   90.00
#
_symmetry.space_group_name_H-M   'P 1'
#
loop_
_entity.id
_entity.type
_entity.pdbx_description
1 polymer ?
#
loop_
_entity_poly.entity_id
_entity_poly.type
_entity_poly.pdbx_seq_one_letter_code
_entity_poly.pdbx_strand_id
1 'polypeptide(L)'
;MRLAIFGAGGIGGYVGGRLADAGEDVTFIARGRQLEALRTGGLRVDSIDGDFIVPHVQVTDDAEHAGTFDVVLLCVKAWQVAQAARALPPMLGPESCVIPLQNGVEAPAMLAAELGREKVLGGLCSLIAYVVEPGHVRHAAGKPFIKFGELDKLRSERLIRIQHAFERAHGLTIDIAPNIDAAMWEKFLFIAAWGGAHPETRKMLQQAMLEIENVAKGRGVDVPPGAPATALDLLDGMPPDGTASMQRDIMAGLPSELEAQTGAVARLGREAGVETPINALIYASLLPQGLRARGRIKW
;
A
#
# COMPACT_ATOMS: atom_id res chain seq x y z
N MET A 1 7.38 -19.69 8.07
CA MET A 1 5.98 -19.29 7.78
C MET A 1 5.78 -19.34 6.30
N ARG A 2 4.64 -19.81 5.82
CA ARG A 2 4.34 -19.89 4.39
C ARG A 2 3.65 -18.61 3.93
N LEU A 3 4.30 -17.84 3.05
CA LEU A 3 3.91 -16.48 2.68
C LEU A 3 3.58 -16.39 1.19
N ALA A 4 2.50 -15.71 0.84
CA ALA A 4 2.25 -15.30 -0.54
C ALA A 4 2.42 -13.78 -0.70
N ILE A 5 3.11 -13.38 -1.74
CA ILE A 5 3.20 -11.99 -2.18
C ILE A 5 2.29 -11.82 -3.38
N PHE A 6 1.08 -11.32 -3.16
CA PHE A 6 0.12 -11.12 -4.24
C PHE A 6 0.37 -9.79 -4.94
N GLY A 7 1.15 -9.84 -6.02
CA GLY A 7 1.63 -8.69 -6.77
C GLY A 7 3.13 -8.42 -6.56
N ALA A 8 3.97 -8.90 -7.46
CA ALA A 8 5.43 -8.74 -7.45
C ALA A 8 5.88 -7.42 -8.12
N GLY A 9 5.23 -6.30 -7.76
CA GLY A 9 5.64 -4.94 -8.14
C GLY A 9 6.79 -4.41 -7.27
N GLY A 10 6.99 -3.07 -7.23
CA GLY A 10 8.06 -2.47 -6.43
C GLY A 10 7.97 -2.84 -4.95
N ILE A 11 6.80 -2.67 -4.32
CA ILE A 11 6.57 -3.00 -2.91
C ILE A 11 6.68 -4.51 -2.68
N GLY A 12 5.90 -5.30 -3.43
CA GLY A 12 5.88 -6.76 -3.25
C GLY A 12 7.22 -7.42 -3.58
N GLY A 13 7.92 -6.93 -4.62
CA GLY A 13 9.25 -7.42 -4.95
C GLY A 13 10.27 -7.11 -3.85
N TYR A 14 10.26 -5.89 -3.30
CA TYR A 14 11.17 -5.54 -2.21
C TYR A 14 10.86 -6.34 -0.94
N VAL A 15 9.62 -6.27 -0.45
CA VAL A 15 9.22 -6.91 0.82
C VAL A 15 9.34 -8.43 0.72
N GLY A 16 8.78 -9.02 -0.34
CA GLY A 16 8.85 -10.47 -0.57
C GLY A 16 10.28 -10.95 -0.78
N GLY A 17 11.10 -10.15 -1.47
CA GLY A 17 12.52 -10.43 -1.65
C GLY A 17 13.29 -10.47 -0.33
N ARG A 18 13.09 -9.47 0.55
CA ARG A 18 13.71 -9.46 1.89
C ARG A 18 13.29 -10.63 2.77
N LEU A 19 12.01 -11.02 2.69
CA LEU A 19 11.50 -12.19 3.42
C LEU A 19 12.08 -13.50 2.87
N ALA A 20 12.17 -13.64 1.55
CA ALA A 20 12.78 -14.82 0.91
C ALA A 20 14.29 -14.90 1.19
N ASP A 21 15.01 -13.78 1.14
CA ASP A 21 16.45 -13.69 1.49
C ASP A 21 16.70 -14.06 2.96
N ALA A 22 15.75 -13.77 3.85
CA ALA A 22 15.78 -14.19 5.26
C ALA A 22 15.41 -15.68 5.49
N GLY A 23 15.10 -16.42 4.43
CA GLY A 23 14.81 -17.86 4.48
C GLY A 23 13.35 -18.19 4.77
N GLU A 24 12.39 -17.25 4.63
CA GLU A 24 10.96 -17.54 4.69
C GLU A 24 10.51 -18.29 3.42
N ASP A 25 9.47 -19.13 3.57
CA ASP A 25 8.83 -19.82 2.44
C ASP A 25 7.91 -18.84 1.69
N VAL A 26 8.46 -18.16 0.69
CA VAL A 26 7.79 -17.09 -0.05
C VAL A 26 7.42 -17.54 -1.46
N THR A 27 6.14 -17.44 -1.81
CA THR A 27 5.63 -17.61 -3.17
C THR A 27 5.13 -16.28 -3.70
N PHE A 28 5.64 -15.86 -4.86
CA PHE A 28 5.15 -14.67 -5.56
C PHE A 28 3.99 -15.02 -6.49
N ILE A 29 2.91 -14.25 -6.42
CA ILE A 29 1.83 -14.30 -7.40
C ILE A 29 2.07 -13.15 -8.39
N ALA A 30 2.50 -13.49 -9.59
CA ALA A 30 2.90 -12.54 -10.63
C ALA A 30 2.33 -12.97 -11.99
N ARG A 31 2.33 -12.06 -12.98
CA ARG A 31 1.79 -12.34 -14.33
C ARG A 31 2.72 -11.80 -15.41
N GLY A 32 2.57 -12.37 -16.61
CA GLY A 32 3.24 -11.90 -17.81
C GLY A 32 4.76 -11.83 -17.67
N ARG A 33 5.38 -10.75 -18.16
CA ARG A 33 6.85 -10.60 -18.18
C ARG A 33 7.49 -10.68 -16.79
N GLN A 34 6.80 -10.23 -15.74
CA GLN A 34 7.30 -10.32 -14.36
C GLN A 34 7.38 -11.78 -13.89
N LEU A 35 6.35 -12.58 -14.18
CA LEU A 35 6.34 -14.01 -13.89
C LEU A 35 7.53 -14.73 -14.55
N GLU A 36 7.70 -14.52 -15.87
CA GLU A 36 8.76 -15.16 -16.62
C GLU A 36 10.16 -14.79 -16.12
N ALA A 37 10.38 -13.51 -15.84
CA ALA A 37 11.65 -13.04 -15.33
C ALA A 37 11.99 -13.61 -13.96
N LEU A 38 11.00 -13.63 -13.04
CA LEU A 38 11.17 -14.21 -11.70
C LEU A 38 11.44 -15.73 -11.78
N ARG A 39 10.76 -16.45 -12.68
CA ARG A 39 10.89 -17.88 -12.85
C ARG A 39 12.26 -18.28 -13.39
N THR A 40 12.82 -17.50 -14.33
CA THR A 40 14.07 -17.83 -15.03
C THR A 40 15.31 -17.22 -14.42
N GLY A 41 15.20 -16.00 -13.86
CA GLY A 41 16.33 -15.20 -13.37
C GLY A 41 16.33 -14.91 -11.87
N GLY A 42 15.26 -15.30 -11.17
CA GLY A 42 15.10 -14.92 -9.77
C GLY A 42 14.71 -13.45 -9.60
N LEU A 43 14.97 -12.90 -8.43
CA LEU A 43 14.69 -11.51 -8.08
C LEU A 43 15.98 -10.77 -7.72
N ARG A 44 16.27 -9.70 -8.43
CA ARG A 44 17.31 -8.74 -8.10
C ARG A 44 16.71 -7.49 -7.45
N VAL A 45 17.33 -7.04 -6.37
CA VAL A 45 16.96 -5.79 -5.70
C VAL A 45 18.19 -4.92 -5.50
N ASP A 46 18.21 -3.76 -6.17
CA ASP A 46 19.15 -2.69 -5.86
C ASP A 46 18.54 -1.84 -4.74
N SER A 47 19.27 -1.62 -3.64
CA SER A 47 18.74 -0.93 -2.47
C SER A 47 19.76 -0.02 -1.83
N ILE A 48 19.29 1.18 -1.40
CA ILE A 48 20.12 2.09 -0.58
C ILE A 48 20.56 1.47 0.75
N ASP A 49 19.88 0.39 1.20
CA ASP A 49 20.20 -0.36 2.42
C ASP A 49 20.97 -1.66 2.12
N GLY A 50 21.60 -1.75 0.94
CA GLY A 50 22.35 -2.90 0.46
C GLY A 50 21.59 -3.73 -0.57
N ASP A 51 22.26 -3.98 -1.70
CA ASP A 51 21.75 -4.80 -2.79
C ASP A 51 21.69 -6.27 -2.40
N PHE A 52 20.73 -7.01 -2.96
CA PHE A 52 20.63 -8.45 -2.77
C PHE A 52 19.97 -9.14 -3.97
N ILE A 53 20.19 -10.44 -4.06
CA ILE A 53 19.61 -11.29 -5.11
C ILE A 53 19.00 -12.53 -4.45
N VAL A 54 17.78 -12.87 -4.84
CA VAL A 54 17.14 -14.15 -4.55
C VAL A 54 17.16 -14.96 -5.84
N PRO A 55 18.13 -15.87 -6.00
CA PRO A 55 18.38 -16.52 -7.30
C PRO A 55 17.27 -17.49 -7.70
N HIS A 56 16.58 -18.05 -6.71
CA HIS A 56 15.47 -18.98 -6.92
C HIS A 56 14.26 -18.51 -6.12
N VAL A 57 13.21 -18.13 -6.81
CA VAL A 57 11.93 -17.72 -6.19
C VAL A 57 10.82 -18.68 -6.62
N GLN A 58 9.94 -19.01 -5.69
CA GLN A 58 8.69 -19.66 -6.03
C GLN A 58 7.76 -18.61 -6.62
N VAL A 59 7.26 -18.83 -7.83
CA VAL A 59 6.39 -17.88 -8.52
C VAL A 59 5.35 -18.58 -9.38
N THR A 60 4.11 -18.09 -9.33
CA THR A 60 3.01 -18.58 -10.16
C THR A 60 2.04 -17.45 -10.53
N ASP A 61 1.26 -17.61 -11.59
CA ASP A 61 0.09 -16.81 -11.91
C ASP A 61 -1.23 -17.52 -11.58
N ASP A 62 -1.13 -18.78 -11.19
CA ASP A 62 -2.24 -19.64 -10.81
C ASP A 62 -2.46 -19.61 -9.30
N ALA A 63 -3.29 -18.66 -8.85
CA ALA A 63 -3.66 -18.52 -7.44
C ALA A 63 -4.54 -19.70 -6.96
N GLU A 64 -5.27 -20.35 -7.86
CA GLU A 64 -6.19 -21.43 -7.53
C GLU A 64 -5.45 -22.70 -7.12
N HIS A 65 -4.31 -22.99 -7.72
CA HIS A 65 -3.49 -24.16 -7.44
C HIS A 65 -2.20 -23.87 -6.67
N ALA A 66 -2.01 -22.64 -6.18
CA ALA A 66 -0.83 -22.25 -5.42
C ALA A 66 -0.75 -22.90 -4.02
N GLY A 67 -1.85 -23.47 -3.55
CA GLY A 67 -2.00 -24.01 -2.19
C GLY A 67 -2.29 -22.92 -1.16
N THR A 68 -2.38 -23.30 0.11
CA THR A 68 -2.73 -22.37 1.19
C THR A 68 -1.50 -21.75 1.84
N PHE A 69 -1.63 -20.52 2.31
CA PHE A 69 -0.58 -19.72 2.93
C PHE A 69 -1.00 -19.25 4.33
N ASP A 70 -0.04 -19.08 5.23
CA ASP A 70 -0.30 -18.51 6.55
C ASP A 70 -0.67 -17.03 6.44
N VAL A 71 0.07 -16.30 5.59
CA VAL A 71 -0.14 -14.88 5.36
C VAL A 71 -0.06 -14.56 3.86
N VAL A 72 -1.01 -13.78 3.38
CA VAL A 72 -0.95 -13.17 2.06
C VAL A 72 -0.67 -11.67 2.19
N LEU A 73 0.49 -11.20 1.73
CA LEU A 73 0.76 -9.78 1.56
C LEU A 73 0.18 -9.31 0.24
N LEU A 74 -0.87 -8.51 0.29
CA LEU A 74 -1.50 -7.96 -0.90
C LEU A 74 -0.77 -6.68 -1.34
N CYS A 75 -0.03 -6.75 -2.45
CA CYS A 75 0.84 -5.70 -2.95
C CYS A 75 0.45 -5.18 -4.34
N VAL A 76 -0.76 -5.46 -4.78
CA VAL A 76 -1.30 -4.91 -6.04
C VAL A 76 -1.65 -3.42 -5.88
N LYS A 77 -1.90 -2.72 -6.98
CA LYS A 77 -2.39 -1.34 -6.94
C LYS A 77 -3.81 -1.26 -6.37
N ALA A 78 -4.15 -0.15 -5.71
CA ALA A 78 -5.43 0.02 -5.00
C ALA A 78 -6.66 -0.33 -5.85
N TRP A 79 -6.68 0.01 -7.15
CA TRP A 79 -7.79 -0.32 -8.06
C TRP A 79 -7.92 -1.80 -8.42
N GLN A 80 -6.95 -2.63 -8.05
CA GLN A 80 -6.95 -4.08 -8.30
C GLN A 80 -7.42 -4.87 -7.07
N VAL A 81 -7.61 -4.22 -5.90
CA VAL A 81 -7.94 -4.88 -4.64
C VAL A 81 -9.23 -5.72 -4.77
N ALA A 82 -10.30 -5.17 -5.35
CA ALA A 82 -11.55 -5.91 -5.52
C ALA A 82 -11.41 -7.14 -6.42
N GLN A 83 -10.58 -7.08 -7.47
CA GLN A 83 -10.30 -8.23 -8.33
C GLN A 83 -9.44 -9.26 -7.58
N ALA A 84 -8.43 -8.80 -6.86
CA ALA A 84 -7.55 -9.67 -6.07
C ALA A 84 -8.33 -10.37 -4.96
N ALA A 85 -9.21 -9.67 -4.24
CA ALA A 85 -10.03 -10.24 -3.18
C ALA A 85 -10.79 -11.49 -3.63
N ARG A 86 -11.37 -11.46 -4.83
CA ARG A 86 -12.08 -12.61 -5.43
C ARG A 86 -11.17 -13.79 -5.81
N ALA A 87 -9.87 -13.53 -6.00
CA ALA A 87 -8.91 -14.58 -6.36
C ALA A 87 -8.20 -15.20 -5.14
N LEU A 88 -8.37 -14.62 -3.93
CA LEU A 88 -7.69 -15.06 -2.72
C LEU A 88 -8.26 -16.31 -2.04
N PRO A 89 -9.59 -16.60 -2.06
CA PRO A 89 -10.15 -17.71 -1.28
C PRO A 89 -9.43 -19.05 -1.41
N PRO A 90 -8.99 -19.53 -2.60
CA PRO A 90 -8.26 -20.79 -2.70
C PRO A 90 -6.91 -20.81 -1.98
N MET A 91 -6.33 -19.64 -1.71
CA MET A 91 -5.04 -19.48 -1.05
C MET A 91 -5.15 -19.41 0.49
N LEU A 92 -6.36 -19.38 1.03
CA LEU A 92 -6.61 -19.12 2.45
C LEU A 92 -7.13 -20.37 3.16
N GLY A 93 -6.37 -20.86 4.13
CA GLY A 93 -6.79 -21.87 5.09
C GLY A 93 -7.53 -21.27 6.29
N PRO A 94 -7.92 -22.10 7.29
CA PRO A 94 -8.66 -21.64 8.47
C PRO A 94 -7.97 -20.53 9.25
N GLU A 95 -6.66 -20.60 9.44
CA GLU A 95 -5.84 -19.65 10.21
C GLU A 95 -5.14 -18.59 9.36
N SER A 96 -5.37 -18.58 8.06
CA SER A 96 -4.75 -17.63 7.14
C SER A 96 -5.25 -16.20 7.36
N CYS A 97 -4.40 -15.23 7.06
CA CYS A 97 -4.81 -13.83 6.99
C CYS A 97 -4.21 -13.09 5.80
N VAL A 98 -4.85 -11.99 5.44
CA VAL A 98 -4.43 -11.08 4.37
C VAL A 98 -4.03 -9.73 4.97
N ILE A 99 -2.86 -9.23 4.59
CA ILE A 99 -2.37 -7.90 4.97
C ILE A 99 -2.27 -7.05 3.72
N PRO A 100 -3.15 -6.06 3.52
CA PRO A 100 -3.03 -5.11 2.41
C PRO A 100 -1.93 -4.09 2.67
N LEU A 101 -1.10 -3.81 1.66
CA LEU A 101 -0.02 -2.83 1.73
C LEU A 101 -0.23 -1.66 0.74
N GLN A 102 -1.44 -1.48 0.23
CA GLN A 102 -1.79 -0.38 -0.65
C GLN A 102 -1.77 0.97 0.06
N ASN A 103 -1.59 2.03 -0.73
CA ASN A 103 -1.94 3.37 -0.30
C ASN A 103 -3.47 3.51 -0.24
N GLY A 104 -3.95 4.34 0.68
CA GLY A 104 -5.38 4.50 0.97
C GLY A 104 -5.82 3.77 2.23
N VAL A 105 -7.10 3.88 2.56
CA VAL A 105 -7.68 3.37 3.82
C VAL A 105 -8.79 2.34 3.59
N GLU A 106 -9.15 2.05 2.35
CA GLU A 106 -10.33 1.25 2.03
C GLU A 106 -10.04 -0.25 1.82
N ALA A 107 -8.78 -0.61 1.53
CA ALA A 107 -8.42 -1.99 1.19
C ALA A 107 -8.84 -3.02 2.26
N PRO A 108 -8.67 -2.78 3.57
CA PRO A 108 -9.14 -3.72 4.58
C PRO A 108 -10.65 -3.95 4.55
N ALA A 109 -11.45 -2.90 4.38
CA ALA A 109 -12.90 -3.01 4.31
C ALA A 109 -13.36 -3.76 3.05
N MET A 110 -12.71 -3.51 1.90
CA MET A 110 -12.99 -4.22 0.65
C MET A 110 -12.66 -5.71 0.76
N LEU A 111 -11.54 -6.05 1.39
CA LEU A 111 -11.14 -7.43 1.63
C LEU A 111 -12.09 -8.13 2.62
N ALA A 112 -12.45 -7.46 3.71
CA ALA A 112 -13.35 -8.00 4.72
C ALA A 112 -14.75 -8.28 4.18
N ALA A 113 -15.24 -7.49 3.24
CA ALA A 113 -16.52 -7.72 2.57
C ALA A 113 -16.52 -9.01 1.71
N GLU A 114 -15.38 -9.40 1.15
CA GLU A 114 -15.26 -10.60 0.29
C GLU A 114 -14.85 -11.85 1.09
N LEU A 115 -13.92 -11.70 2.04
CA LEU A 115 -13.23 -12.81 2.70
C LEU A 115 -13.71 -13.10 4.12
N GLY A 116 -14.48 -12.19 4.71
CA GLY A 116 -14.75 -12.17 6.15
C GLY A 116 -13.71 -11.35 6.93
N ARG A 117 -14.17 -10.69 7.99
CA ARG A 117 -13.35 -9.76 8.80
C ARG A 117 -12.21 -10.47 9.51
N GLU A 118 -12.43 -11.70 9.94
CA GLU A 118 -11.47 -12.55 10.65
C GLU A 118 -10.25 -12.94 9.81
N LYS A 119 -10.39 -12.88 8.47
CA LYS A 119 -9.29 -13.15 7.52
C LYS A 119 -8.45 -11.93 7.19
N VAL A 120 -8.81 -10.75 7.68
CA VAL A 120 -8.19 -9.50 7.24
C VAL A 120 -7.55 -8.77 8.41
N LEU A 121 -6.29 -8.42 8.23
CA LEU A 121 -5.60 -7.43 9.06
C LEU A 121 -5.61 -6.07 8.35
N GLY A 122 -5.54 -5.00 9.11
CA GLY A 122 -5.12 -3.72 8.56
C GLY A 122 -3.61 -3.72 8.34
N GLY A 123 -3.16 -3.00 7.31
CA GLY A 123 -1.74 -2.93 7.01
C GLY A 123 -1.34 -1.68 6.24
N LEU A 124 -0.13 -1.25 6.47
CA LEU A 124 0.49 -0.17 5.73
C LEU A 124 2.01 -0.40 5.63
N CYS A 125 2.61 0.13 4.59
CA CYS A 125 4.08 0.14 4.45
C CYS A 125 4.56 1.51 3.99
N SER A 126 5.84 1.79 4.20
CA SER A 126 6.48 3.00 3.67
C SER A 126 7.85 2.64 3.12
N LEU A 127 8.03 2.85 1.85
CA LEU A 127 9.30 2.82 1.13
C LEU A 127 9.04 3.36 -0.28
N ILE A 128 10.08 3.85 -0.94
CA ILE A 128 10.03 4.21 -2.36
C ILE A 128 10.75 3.12 -3.14
N ALA A 129 9.95 2.21 -3.73
CA ALA A 129 10.46 1.13 -4.55
C ALA A 129 9.66 1.01 -5.85
N TYR A 130 10.34 0.65 -6.94
CA TYR A 130 9.74 0.45 -8.26
C TYR A 130 10.45 -0.63 -9.05
N VAL A 131 9.76 -1.17 -10.03
CA VAL A 131 10.33 -2.14 -10.98
C VAL A 131 11.15 -1.38 -12.01
N VAL A 132 12.43 -1.68 -12.13
CA VAL A 132 13.33 -1.14 -13.16
C VAL A 132 13.06 -1.87 -14.48
N GLU A 133 13.06 -3.20 -14.40
CA GLU A 133 12.69 -4.11 -15.47
C GLU A 133 12.14 -5.40 -14.84
N PRO A 134 11.50 -6.29 -15.59
CA PRO A 134 11.01 -7.54 -15.05
C PRO A 134 12.09 -8.31 -14.28
N GLY A 135 11.76 -8.76 -13.06
CA GLY A 135 12.71 -9.43 -12.15
C GLY A 135 13.68 -8.51 -11.40
N HIS A 136 13.67 -7.19 -11.68
CA HIS A 136 14.58 -6.23 -11.08
C HIS A 136 13.82 -5.07 -10.41
N VAL A 137 13.99 -4.91 -9.11
CA VAL A 137 13.37 -3.87 -8.28
C VAL A 137 14.44 -2.93 -7.74
N ARG A 138 14.14 -1.65 -7.68
CA ARG A 138 14.97 -0.64 -7.00
C ARG A 138 14.23 -0.05 -5.81
N HIS A 139 14.86 -0.11 -4.64
CA HIS A 139 14.53 0.66 -3.46
C HIS A 139 15.37 1.95 -3.46
N ALA A 140 14.71 3.07 -3.74
CA ALA A 140 15.38 4.33 -4.00
C ALA A 140 15.45 5.27 -2.78
N ALA A 141 14.51 5.17 -1.84
CA ALA A 141 14.46 6.04 -0.68
C ALA A 141 13.48 5.54 0.41
N GLY A 142 13.61 6.13 1.60
CA GLY A 142 12.80 5.84 2.79
C GLY A 142 13.34 4.64 3.57
N LYS A 143 13.09 4.64 4.88
CA LYS A 143 13.35 3.45 5.71
C LYS A 143 12.18 2.49 5.53
N PRO A 144 12.40 1.27 5.02
CA PRO A 144 11.31 0.34 4.78
C PRO A 144 10.68 -0.10 6.10
N PHE A 145 9.40 0.13 6.25
CA PHE A 145 8.66 -0.41 7.37
C PHE A 145 7.30 -0.99 6.94
N ILE A 146 6.84 -1.97 7.69
CA ILE A 146 5.50 -2.53 7.63
C ILE A 146 4.88 -2.39 9.01
N LYS A 147 3.69 -1.80 9.07
CA LYS A 147 2.88 -1.74 10.27
C LYS A 147 1.56 -2.42 10.00
N PHE A 148 1.13 -3.30 10.90
CA PHE A 148 -0.12 -4.03 10.76
C PHE A 148 -0.80 -4.24 12.10
N GLY A 149 -2.07 -4.64 12.08
CA GLY A 149 -2.84 -4.88 13.30
C GLY A 149 -4.22 -5.47 13.02
N GLU A 150 -4.86 -5.95 14.08
CA GLU A 150 -6.23 -6.42 14.00
C GLU A 150 -7.19 -5.25 13.78
N LEU A 151 -8.24 -5.50 12.98
CA LEU A 151 -9.27 -4.50 12.73
C LEU A 151 -10.15 -4.20 13.96
N ASP A 152 -10.19 -5.12 14.93
CA ASP A 152 -10.88 -4.96 16.21
C ASP A 152 -10.00 -4.38 17.32
N LYS A 153 -8.73 -4.05 17.00
CA LYS A 153 -7.72 -3.48 17.91
C LYS A 153 -7.23 -4.44 18.99
N LEU A 154 -7.54 -5.73 18.91
CA LEU A 154 -7.04 -6.74 19.84
C LEU A 154 -5.59 -7.12 19.50
N ARG A 155 -4.82 -7.49 20.50
CA ARG A 155 -3.47 -8.01 20.29
C ARG A 155 -3.52 -9.54 20.27
N SER A 156 -3.64 -10.11 19.08
CA SER A 156 -3.74 -11.56 18.89
C SER A 156 -2.36 -12.24 18.84
N GLU A 157 -2.34 -13.55 19.09
CA GLU A 157 -1.11 -14.35 18.95
C GLU A 157 -0.63 -14.42 17.49
N ARG A 158 -1.54 -14.35 16.51
CA ARG A 158 -1.13 -14.34 15.09
C ARG A 158 -0.31 -13.10 14.73
N LEU A 159 -0.61 -11.92 15.29
CA LEU A 159 0.20 -10.73 15.09
C LEU A 159 1.64 -10.93 15.57
N ILE A 160 1.82 -11.55 16.73
CA ILE A 160 3.14 -11.80 17.32
C ILE A 160 3.92 -12.80 16.46
N ARG A 161 3.26 -13.89 16.00
CA ARG A 161 3.90 -14.86 15.09
C ARG A 161 4.35 -14.22 13.77
N ILE A 162 3.52 -13.38 13.19
CA ILE A 162 3.85 -12.64 11.94
C ILE A 162 5.01 -11.69 12.19
N GLN A 163 4.96 -10.90 13.27
CA GLN A 163 6.04 -9.98 13.62
C GLN A 163 7.38 -10.72 13.73
N HIS A 164 7.46 -11.79 14.49
CA HIS A 164 8.69 -12.58 14.66
C HIS A 164 9.22 -13.17 13.34
N ALA A 165 8.33 -13.57 12.43
CA ALA A 165 8.74 -14.06 11.12
C ALA A 165 9.33 -12.93 10.26
N PHE A 166 8.70 -11.75 10.27
CA PHE A 166 9.09 -10.63 9.43
C PHE A 166 10.33 -9.89 9.98
N GLU A 167 10.56 -9.85 11.29
CA GLU A 167 11.72 -9.22 11.93
C GLU A 167 13.05 -9.89 11.55
N ARG A 168 13.01 -11.12 11.01
CA ARG A 168 14.20 -11.79 10.50
C ARG A 168 14.70 -11.19 9.17
N ALA A 169 13.84 -10.46 8.47
CA ALA A 169 14.18 -9.85 7.20
C ALA A 169 14.97 -8.55 7.40
N HIS A 170 16.24 -8.58 7.06
CA HIS A 170 17.10 -7.38 7.12
C HIS A 170 16.55 -6.24 6.28
N GLY A 171 16.66 -5.00 6.77
CA GLY A 171 16.19 -3.82 6.05
C GLY A 171 14.67 -3.62 6.07
N LEU A 172 13.92 -4.38 6.91
CA LEU A 172 12.51 -4.14 7.19
C LEU A 172 12.30 -3.85 8.68
N THR A 173 11.65 -2.75 8.99
CA THR A 173 11.14 -2.49 10.35
C THR A 173 9.71 -2.98 10.43
N ILE A 174 9.40 -3.76 11.45
CA ILE A 174 8.09 -4.40 11.62
C ILE A 174 7.45 -3.92 12.91
N ASP A 175 6.21 -3.46 12.83
CA ASP A 175 5.53 -2.87 13.98
C ASP A 175 4.06 -3.33 14.05
N ILE A 176 3.60 -3.69 15.25
CA ILE A 176 2.19 -3.98 15.53
C ILE A 176 1.51 -2.71 16.01
N ALA A 177 0.54 -2.22 15.24
CA ALA A 177 -0.23 -1.06 15.60
C ALA A 177 -1.34 -1.41 16.60
N PRO A 178 -1.40 -0.75 17.77
CA PRO A 178 -2.52 -0.91 18.69
C PRO A 178 -3.87 -0.46 18.10
N ASN A 179 -3.81 0.50 17.17
CA ASN A 179 -4.95 0.95 16.37
C ASN A 179 -4.48 1.14 14.94
N ILE A 180 -4.63 0.09 14.15
CA ILE A 180 -4.18 0.11 12.75
C ILE A 180 -4.97 1.08 11.88
N ASP A 181 -6.26 1.27 12.15
CA ASP A 181 -7.09 2.23 11.43
C ASP A 181 -6.53 3.65 11.59
N ALA A 182 -6.22 4.07 12.84
CA ALA A 182 -5.61 5.36 13.09
C ALA A 182 -4.28 5.51 12.35
N ALA A 183 -3.39 4.50 12.42
CA ALA A 183 -2.09 4.53 11.75
C ALA A 183 -2.23 4.62 10.21
N MET A 184 -3.22 3.95 9.62
CA MET A 184 -3.53 4.04 8.20
C MET A 184 -4.02 5.45 7.82
N TRP A 185 -4.90 6.05 8.62
CA TRP A 185 -5.39 7.41 8.38
C TRP A 185 -4.31 8.47 8.58
N GLU A 186 -3.40 8.34 9.57
CA GLU A 186 -2.23 9.21 9.71
C GLU A 186 -1.35 9.20 8.45
N LYS A 187 -1.03 7.99 7.95
CA LYS A 187 -0.28 7.89 6.69
C LYS A 187 -1.08 8.46 5.53
N PHE A 188 -2.39 8.28 5.51
CA PHE A 188 -3.27 8.78 4.45
C PHE A 188 -3.30 10.30 4.40
N LEU A 189 -3.32 10.98 5.54
CA LEU A 189 -3.14 12.44 5.65
C LEU A 189 -1.92 12.92 4.86
N PHE A 190 -0.80 12.24 5.06
CA PHE A 190 0.45 12.58 4.38
C PHE A 190 0.41 12.29 2.88
N ILE A 191 0.03 11.07 2.47
CA ILE A 191 0.13 10.67 1.05
C ILE A 191 -0.93 11.26 0.15
N ALA A 192 -2.17 11.47 0.66
CA ALA A 192 -3.26 12.03 -0.14
C ALA A 192 -3.10 13.53 -0.38
N ALA A 193 -2.42 14.22 0.52
CA ALA A 193 -2.15 15.64 0.42
C ALA A 193 -0.78 15.95 -0.24
N TRP A 194 0.09 14.96 -0.40
CA TRP A 194 1.44 15.18 -0.94
C TRP A 194 1.39 15.42 -2.46
N GLY A 195 1.47 16.66 -2.86
CA GLY A 195 1.41 17.03 -4.28
C GLY A 195 2.04 18.37 -4.63
N GLY A 196 2.75 19.03 -3.72
CA GLY A 196 3.42 20.28 -4.04
C GLY A 196 3.78 21.12 -2.83
N ALA A 197 5.06 21.18 -2.50
CA ALA A 197 5.61 21.97 -1.41
C ALA A 197 5.87 23.44 -1.78
N HIS A 198 5.21 23.98 -2.83
CA HIS A 198 5.35 25.40 -3.15
C HIS A 198 4.65 26.25 -2.07
N PRO A 199 5.27 27.33 -1.55
CA PRO A 199 4.69 28.15 -0.48
C PRO A 199 3.27 28.63 -0.72
N GLU A 200 2.92 28.97 -1.96
CA GLU A 200 1.57 29.41 -2.33
C GLU A 200 0.51 28.29 -2.25
N THR A 201 0.92 27.04 -2.42
CA THR A 201 0.03 25.87 -2.28
C THR A 201 -0.02 25.30 -0.87
N ARG A 202 0.89 25.75 0.02
CA ARG A 202 0.99 25.22 1.39
C ARG A 202 -0.28 25.37 2.22
N LYS A 203 -0.97 26.52 2.12
CA LYS A 203 -2.25 26.72 2.82
C LYS A 203 -3.32 25.79 2.31
N MET A 204 -3.38 25.59 0.98
CA MET A 204 -4.31 24.65 0.37
C MET A 204 -4.01 23.20 0.82
N LEU A 205 -2.73 22.84 0.89
CA LEU A 205 -2.28 21.54 1.38
C LEU A 205 -2.70 21.30 2.83
N GLN A 206 -2.49 22.30 3.70
CA GLN A 206 -2.93 22.24 5.10
C GLN A 206 -4.45 22.06 5.23
N GLN A 207 -5.23 22.79 4.43
CA GLN A 207 -6.68 22.64 4.41
C GLN A 207 -7.09 21.22 3.90
N ALA A 208 -6.44 20.71 2.87
CA ALA A 208 -6.71 19.35 2.39
C ALA A 208 -6.44 18.29 3.48
N MET A 209 -5.38 18.45 4.27
CA MET A 209 -5.09 17.57 5.40
C MET A 209 -6.13 17.66 6.53
N LEU A 210 -6.61 18.87 6.83
CA LEU A 210 -7.68 19.07 7.82
C LEU A 210 -9.01 18.43 7.37
N GLU A 211 -9.33 18.49 6.09
CA GLU A 211 -10.50 17.78 5.53
C GLU A 211 -10.36 16.27 5.76
N ILE A 212 -9.18 15.69 5.51
CA ILE A 212 -8.93 14.25 5.71
C ILE A 212 -9.07 13.88 7.19
N GLU A 213 -8.52 14.69 8.11
CA GLU A 213 -8.69 14.51 9.56
C GLU A 213 -10.16 14.54 9.97
N ASN A 214 -10.93 15.51 9.44
CA ASN A 214 -12.35 15.63 9.73
C ASN A 214 -13.15 14.43 9.18
N VAL A 215 -12.82 13.93 8.01
CA VAL A 215 -13.42 12.71 7.45
C VAL A 215 -13.11 11.50 8.33
N ALA A 216 -11.87 11.35 8.79
CA ALA A 216 -11.49 10.29 9.72
C ALA A 216 -12.33 10.34 11.01
N LYS A 217 -12.43 11.53 11.64
CA LYS A 217 -13.25 11.76 12.85
C LYS A 217 -14.73 11.48 12.59
N GLY A 218 -15.28 11.94 11.48
CA GLY A 218 -16.67 11.69 11.08
C GLY A 218 -16.99 10.20 10.87
N ARG A 219 -15.96 9.39 10.59
CA ARG A 219 -16.05 7.94 10.47
C ARG A 219 -15.72 7.19 11.78
N GLY A 220 -15.52 7.91 12.88
CA GLY A 220 -15.21 7.32 14.18
C GLY A 220 -13.76 6.82 14.32
N VAL A 221 -12.85 7.28 13.45
CA VAL A 221 -11.43 6.98 13.56
C VAL A 221 -10.75 8.01 14.46
N ASP A 222 -10.14 7.54 15.51
CA ASP A 222 -9.41 8.38 16.48
C ASP A 222 -7.98 8.66 15.97
N VAL A 223 -7.86 9.67 15.13
CA VAL A 223 -6.56 10.16 14.63
C VAL A 223 -5.90 11.01 15.72
N PRO A 224 -4.61 10.83 15.99
CA PRO A 224 -3.90 11.61 16.99
C PRO A 224 -4.05 13.11 16.82
N PRO A 225 -4.20 13.87 17.91
CA PRO A 225 -4.24 15.32 17.85
C PRO A 225 -2.98 15.88 17.17
N GLY A 226 -3.16 16.80 16.23
CA GLY A 226 -2.05 17.43 15.51
C GLY A 226 -1.47 16.61 14.34
N ALA A 227 -2.09 15.51 13.95
CA ALA A 227 -1.65 14.71 12.81
C ALA A 227 -1.43 15.52 11.52
N PRO A 228 -2.28 16.50 11.14
CA PRO A 228 -2.01 17.39 10.01
C PRO A 228 -0.73 18.20 10.15
N ALA A 229 -0.41 18.71 11.34
CA ALA A 229 0.81 19.47 11.58
C ALA A 229 2.04 18.55 11.47
N THR A 230 2.00 17.38 12.10
CA THR A 230 3.06 16.36 11.98
C THR A 230 3.30 15.95 10.52
N ALA A 231 2.23 15.79 9.72
CA ALA A 231 2.35 15.48 8.31
C ALA A 231 2.99 16.62 7.50
N LEU A 232 2.70 17.88 7.85
CA LEU A 232 3.34 19.06 7.24
C LEU A 232 4.83 19.14 7.59
N ASP A 233 5.19 18.91 8.86
CA ASP A 233 6.58 18.90 9.31
C ASP A 233 7.40 17.82 8.59
N LEU A 234 6.78 16.66 8.38
CA LEU A 234 7.39 15.57 7.59
C LEU A 234 7.64 15.99 6.14
N LEU A 235 6.68 16.67 5.51
CA LEU A 235 6.82 17.21 4.14
C LEU A 235 7.93 18.26 4.05
N ASP A 236 8.06 19.13 5.04
CA ASP A 236 9.11 20.15 5.09
C ASP A 236 10.52 19.56 5.17
N GLY A 237 10.65 18.37 5.74
CA GLY A 237 11.90 17.61 5.78
C GLY A 237 12.24 16.86 4.49
N MET A 238 11.36 16.86 3.50
CA MET A 238 11.60 16.14 2.24
C MET A 238 12.38 16.99 1.24
N PRO A 239 13.12 16.34 0.30
CA PRO A 239 13.79 17.06 -0.77
C PRO A 239 12.81 17.93 -1.58
N PRO A 240 13.16 19.17 -1.96
CA PRO A 240 12.27 20.09 -2.67
C PRO A 240 11.77 19.58 -4.03
N ASP A 241 12.55 18.70 -4.67
CA ASP A 241 12.24 18.03 -5.94
C ASP A 241 11.54 16.68 -5.76
N GLY A 242 11.23 16.30 -4.52
CA GLY A 242 10.51 15.07 -4.19
C GLY A 242 9.11 15.06 -4.80
N THR A 243 8.73 13.91 -5.41
CA THR A 243 7.42 13.72 -6.04
C THR A 243 6.71 12.49 -5.49
N ALA A 244 5.38 12.59 -5.32
CA ALA A 244 4.54 11.45 -4.96
C ALA A 244 4.40 10.46 -6.14
N SER A 245 4.18 9.18 -5.85
CA SER A 245 3.95 8.16 -6.89
C SER A 245 2.75 8.53 -7.79
N MET A 246 1.65 8.95 -7.18
CA MET A 246 0.45 9.41 -7.91
C MET A 246 0.77 10.57 -8.86
N GLN A 247 1.56 11.54 -8.42
CA GLN A 247 1.97 12.67 -9.25
C GLN A 247 2.79 12.20 -10.47
N ARG A 248 3.76 11.32 -10.25
CA ARG A 248 4.59 10.76 -11.36
C ARG A 248 3.73 9.98 -12.36
N ASP A 249 2.81 9.14 -11.86
CA ASP A 249 1.91 8.38 -12.73
C ASP A 249 1.04 9.32 -13.59
N ILE A 250 0.46 10.37 -12.99
CA ILE A 250 -0.36 11.37 -13.71
C ILE A 250 0.47 12.12 -14.75
N MET A 251 1.67 12.60 -14.38
CA MET A 251 2.55 13.33 -15.31
C MET A 251 3.00 12.46 -16.48
N ALA A 252 3.18 11.16 -16.26
CA ALA A 252 3.52 10.18 -17.29
C ALA A 252 2.30 9.70 -18.11
N GLY A 253 1.09 10.18 -17.82
CA GLY A 253 -0.15 9.72 -18.46
C GLY A 253 -0.52 8.27 -18.14
N LEU A 254 -0.03 7.75 -17.03
CA LEU A 254 -0.27 6.37 -16.57
C LEU A 254 -1.47 6.30 -15.60
N PRO A 255 -2.12 5.13 -15.48
CA PRO A 255 -3.11 4.90 -14.44
C PRO A 255 -2.53 5.16 -13.05
N SER A 256 -3.19 6.02 -12.28
CA SER A 256 -2.75 6.45 -10.95
C SER A 256 -3.72 6.03 -9.85
N GLU A 257 -3.34 6.23 -8.59
CA GLU A 257 -4.16 5.97 -7.41
C GLU A 257 -5.09 7.14 -7.04
N LEU A 258 -5.40 8.03 -7.98
CA LEU A 258 -6.26 9.21 -7.79
C LEU A 258 -7.59 8.87 -7.11
N GLU A 259 -8.26 7.78 -7.55
CA GLU A 259 -9.53 7.32 -6.96
C GLU A 259 -9.39 6.86 -5.51
N ALA A 260 -8.28 6.19 -5.19
CA ALA A 260 -8.04 5.65 -3.85
C ALA A 260 -7.42 6.68 -2.88
N GLN A 261 -7.00 7.83 -3.38
CA GLN A 261 -6.47 8.93 -2.59
C GLN A 261 -7.49 10.08 -2.54
N THR A 262 -7.32 11.16 -3.28
CA THR A 262 -8.25 12.32 -3.22
C THR A 262 -9.69 11.96 -3.58
N GLY A 263 -9.92 11.00 -4.47
CA GLY A 263 -11.24 10.46 -4.78
C GLY A 263 -11.89 9.79 -3.56
N ALA A 264 -11.12 9.02 -2.80
CA ALA A 264 -11.59 8.40 -1.55
C ALA A 264 -11.97 9.46 -0.51
N VAL A 265 -11.15 10.51 -0.33
CA VAL A 265 -11.48 11.61 0.61
C VAL A 265 -12.84 12.25 0.27
N ALA A 266 -13.04 12.60 -1.01
CA ALA A 266 -14.29 13.20 -1.46
C ALA A 266 -15.50 12.27 -1.31
N ARG A 267 -15.33 10.97 -1.52
CA ARG A 267 -16.42 9.99 -1.35
C ARG A 267 -16.71 9.72 0.11
N LEU A 268 -15.70 9.41 0.91
CA LEU A 268 -15.83 9.12 2.33
C LEU A 268 -16.33 10.33 3.12
N GLY A 269 -15.97 11.56 2.70
CA GLY A 269 -16.49 12.80 3.25
C GLY A 269 -18.01 12.90 3.05
N ARG A 270 -18.51 12.66 1.84
CA ARG A 270 -19.96 12.64 1.56
C ARG A 270 -20.70 11.59 2.39
N GLU A 271 -20.15 10.40 2.54
CA GLU A 271 -20.72 9.32 3.35
C GLU A 271 -20.79 9.70 4.84
N ALA A 272 -19.79 10.45 5.33
CA ALA A 272 -19.70 10.90 6.72
C ALA A 272 -20.40 12.25 7.00
N GLY A 273 -20.97 12.90 5.98
CA GLY A 273 -21.55 14.25 6.10
C GLY A 273 -20.50 15.33 6.35
N VAL A 274 -19.25 15.13 5.90
CA VAL A 274 -18.12 16.06 6.05
C VAL A 274 -17.78 16.69 4.72
N GLU A 275 -17.75 18.01 4.66
CA GLU A 275 -17.34 18.74 3.44
C GLU A 275 -15.85 18.61 3.18
N THR A 276 -15.47 18.38 1.92
CA THR A 276 -14.09 18.21 1.46
C THR A 276 -13.81 19.00 0.19
N PRO A 277 -14.02 20.34 0.20
CA PRO A 277 -13.99 21.15 -1.01
C PRO A 277 -12.62 21.11 -1.72
N ILE A 278 -11.51 21.12 -0.99
CA ILE A 278 -10.16 21.10 -1.58
C ILE A 278 -9.87 19.75 -2.23
N ASN A 279 -10.08 18.65 -1.50
CA ASN A 279 -9.87 17.31 -2.04
C ASN A 279 -10.81 17.01 -3.22
N ALA A 280 -12.07 17.46 -3.15
CA ALA A 280 -13.02 17.33 -4.25
C ALA A 280 -12.58 18.12 -5.48
N LEU A 281 -12.06 19.34 -5.31
CA LEU A 281 -11.53 20.15 -6.40
C LEU A 281 -10.31 19.51 -7.06
N ILE A 282 -9.33 19.05 -6.27
CA ILE A 282 -8.14 18.34 -6.76
C ILE A 282 -8.56 17.10 -7.55
N TYR A 283 -9.46 16.29 -6.98
CA TYR A 283 -9.97 15.09 -7.62
C TYR A 283 -10.64 15.39 -8.95
N ALA A 284 -11.59 16.35 -8.97
CA ALA A 284 -12.31 16.73 -10.19
C ALA A 284 -11.38 17.27 -11.28
N SER A 285 -10.35 18.03 -10.90
CA SER A 285 -9.37 18.61 -11.83
C SER A 285 -8.48 17.56 -12.50
N LEU A 286 -8.17 16.46 -11.78
CA LEU A 286 -7.30 15.39 -12.27
C LEU A 286 -8.07 14.19 -12.84
N LEU A 287 -9.38 14.09 -12.58
CA LEU A 287 -10.21 12.96 -13.00
C LEU A 287 -10.20 12.72 -14.52
N PRO A 288 -10.29 13.74 -15.38
CA PRO A 288 -10.23 13.53 -16.83
C PRO A 288 -8.93 12.85 -17.28
N GLN A 289 -7.79 13.25 -16.71
CA GLN A 289 -6.49 12.64 -17.01
C GLN A 289 -6.44 11.17 -16.55
N GLY A 290 -6.96 10.88 -15.36
CA GLY A 290 -7.07 9.53 -14.82
C GLY A 290 -7.96 8.62 -15.67
N LEU A 291 -9.10 9.12 -16.17
CA LEU A 291 -10.01 8.38 -17.06
C LEU A 291 -9.36 8.11 -18.42
N ARG A 292 -8.64 9.08 -18.98
CA ARG A 292 -7.89 8.92 -20.23
C ARG A 292 -6.80 7.86 -20.09
N ALA A 293 -6.00 7.92 -19.04
CA ALA A 293 -4.95 6.93 -18.75
C ALA A 293 -5.49 5.49 -18.65
N ARG A 294 -6.76 5.33 -18.27
CA ARG A 294 -7.47 4.04 -18.17
C ARG A 294 -8.25 3.68 -19.44
N GLY A 295 -8.15 4.48 -20.50
CA GLY A 295 -8.87 4.25 -21.76
C GLY A 295 -10.39 4.42 -21.68
N ARG A 296 -10.91 5.07 -20.60
CA ARG A 296 -12.35 5.28 -20.40
C ARG A 296 -12.91 6.48 -21.16
N ILE A 297 -12.05 7.43 -21.54
CA ILE A 297 -12.38 8.57 -22.39
C ILE A 297 -11.28 8.76 -23.44
N LYS A 298 -11.67 9.32 -24.58
CA LYS A 298 -10.77 9.72 -25.67
C LYS A 298 -11.04 11.19 -25.97
N TRP A 299 -10.03 12.00 -26.05
CA TRP A 299 -10.01 13.35 -26.62
C TRP A 299 -8.67 13.62 -27.30
#